data_73230fe5e56fff6595f70a0247f23f3d
#
_entry.id   73230fe5e56fff6595f70a0247f23f3d
#
_cell.length_a   1.000
_cell.length_b   1.000
_cell.length_c   1.000
_cell.angle_alpha   90.00
_cell.angle_beta   90.00
_cell.angle_gamma   90.00
#
_symmetry.space_group_name_H-M   'P 1'
#
loop_
_entity.id
_entity.type
_entity.pdbx_description
1 polymer ?
#
loop_
_entity_poly.entity_id
_entity_poly.type
_entity_poly.pdbx_seq_one_letter_code
_entity_poly.pdbx_strand_id
1 'polypeptide(L)'
;MDAEHLKSIQGPLKEKYRGDPQSALITLRAEGRATGLCCKVETGKALVEAGLHPATGGDGTAAWSGDMLLEALVACAGVTLRAVATSIGVELEGAKVIAEGDLDFRGTLGVSKGVPVGFVDIRLQFEIDTNASEEQTATLLKLTERYCVVLQTLRSAPAISARITRVG
;
A
#
# COMPACT_ATOMS: atom_id res chain seq x y z
N MET A 1 -3.73 0.36 26.62
CA MET A 1 -3.28 -1.05 26.49
C MET A 1 -1.92 -1.14 27.13
N ASP A 2 -1.72 -1.99 28.12
CA ASP A 2 -0.40 -2.24 28.74
C ASP A 2 0.34 -3.42 28.06
N ALA A 3 1.58 -3.66 28.48
CA ALA A 3 2.44 -4.67 27.88
C ALA A 3 1.92 -6.11 28.10
N GLU A 4 1.26 -6.37 29.22
CA GLU A 4 0.71 -7.70 29.53
C GLU A 4 -0.48 -8.01 28.63
N HIS A 5 -1.36 -7.03 28.45
CA HIS A 5 -2.52 -7.16 27.57
C HIS A 5 -2.08 -7.32 26.10
N LEU A 6 -1.11 -6.51 25.62
CA LEU A 6 -0.55 -6.69 24.30
C LEU A 6 0.08 -8.09 24.11
N LYS A 7 0.82 -8.58 25.08
CA LYS A 7 1.42 -9.91 25.06
C LYS A 7 0.37 -11.02 25.03
N SER A 8 -0.72 -10.86 25.78
CA SER A 8 -1.83 -11.84 25.77
C SER A 8 -2.53 -11.97 24.41
N ILE A 9 -2.64 -10.86 23.66
CA ILE A 9 -3.22 -10.84 22.30
C ILE A 9 -2.22 -11.41 21.27
N GLN A 10 -0.95 -10.96 21.31
CA GLN A 10 0.04 -11.34 20.31
C GLN A 10 0.63 -12.74 20.52
N GLY A 11 0.64 -13.26 21.75
CA GLY A 11 1.17 -14.58 22.08
C GLY A 11 0.55 -15.68 21.20
N PRO A 12 -0.77 -15.84 21.22
CA PRO A 12 -1.46 -16.84 20.39
C PRO A 12 -1.18 -16.69 18.88
N LEU A 13 -1.09 -15.44 18.37
CA LEU A 13 -0.78 -15.18 16.95
C LEU A 13 0.65 -15.64 16.60
N LYS A 14 1.63 -15.36 17.47
CA LYS A 14 3.01 -15.82 17.28
C LYS A 14 3.11 -17.33 17.24
N GLU A 15 2.41 -18.04 18.11
CA GLU A 15 2.37 -19.50 18.11
C GLU A 15 1.71 -20.06 16.84
N LYS A 16 0.56 -19.47 16.45
CA LYS A 16 -0.11 -19.82 15.20
C LYS A 16 0.83 -19.69 14.00
N TYR A 17 1.53 -18.55 13.86
CA TYR A 17 2.41 -18.27 12.73
C TYR A 17 3.71 -19.11 12.73
N ARG A 18 4.15 -19.60 13.90
CA ARG A 18 5.22 -20.61 13.98
C ARG A 18 4.76 -21.96 13.48
N GLY A 19 3.54 -22.39 13.85
CA GLY A 19 2.98 -23.69 13.46
C GLY A 19 2.52 -23.72 12.00
N ASP A 20 1.94 -22.62 11.52
CA ASP A 20 1.46 -22.45 10.15
C ASP A 20 1.92 -21.11 9.56
N PRO A 21 3.11 -21.08 8.93
CA PRO A 21 3.63 -19.86 8.29
C PRO A 21 2.72 -19.26 7.22
N GLN A 22 1.92 -20.04 6.53
CA GLN A 22 1.01 -19.54 5.49
C GLN A 22 -0.10 -18.67 6.10
N SER A 23 -0.50 -18.94 7.33
CA SER A 23 -1.50 -18.12 8.01
C SER A 23 -1.03 -16.69 8.35
N ALA A 24 0.29 -16.42 8.23
CA ALA A 24 0.88 -15.09 8.45
C ALA A 24 0.91 -14.23 7.17
N LEU A 25 0.65 -14.82 6.01
CA LEU A 25 0.63 -14.11 4.73
C LEU A 25 -0.73 -13.45 4.53
N ILE A 26 -0.75 -12.13 4.45
CA ILE A 26 -1.96 -11.33 4.24
C ILE A 26 -1.75 -10.46 3.01
N THR A 27 -2.70 -10.47 2.09
CA THR A 27 -2.76 -9.53 0.97
C THR A 27 -3.59 -8.32 1.36
N LEU A 28 -3.00 -7.13 1.20
CA LEU A 28 -3.68 -5.85 1.39
C LEU A 28 -4.04 -5.26 0.04
N ARG A 29 -5.12 -4.49 -0.01
CA ARG A 29 -5.63 -3.91 -1.26
C ARG A 29 -6.13 -2.50 -1.03
N ALA A 30 -5.78 -1.59 -1.94
CA ALA A 30 -6.37 -0.27 -2.05
C ALA A 30 -6.84 -0.04 -3.49
N GLU A 31 -7.87 0.79 -3.66
CA GLU A 31 -8.49 1.09 -4.95
C GLU A 31 -8.80 2.57 -5.03
N GLY A 32 -8.67 3.15 -6.23
CA GLY A 32 -9.01 4.54 -6.46
C GLY A 32 -9.45 4.78 -7.90
N ARG A 33 -10.29 5.81 -8.07
CA ARG A 33 -10.81 6.25 -9.39
C ARG A 33 -10.22 7.59 -9.77
N ALA A 34 -9.51 7.63 -10.89
CA ALA A 34 -8.94 8.85 -11.43
C ALA A 34 -9.93 9.56 -12.36
N THR A 35 -10.20 10.84 -12.08
CA THR A 35 -11.10 11.70 -12.87
C THR A 35 -10.51 13.09 -12.98
N GLY A 36 -10.35 13.61 -14.21
CA GLY A 36 -9.61 14.86 -14.43
C GLY A 36 -8.15 14.72 -13.93
N LEU A 37 -7.67 15.69 -13.15
CA LEU A 37 -6.34 15.65 -12.50
C LEU A 37 -6.42 15.20 -11.04
N CYS A 38 -7.48 14.48 -10.64
CA CYS A 38 -7.71 14.00 -9.28
C CYS A 38 -7.81 12.48 -9.25
N CYS A 39 -7.50 11.87 -8.11
CA CYS A 39 -7.78 10.46 -7.82
C CYS A 39 -8.52 10.37 -6.49
N LYS A 40 -9.73 9.80 -6.51
CA LYS A 40 -10.49 9.48 -5.31
C LYS A 40 -10.08 8.10 -4.86
N VAL A 41 -9.38 8.03 -3.72
CA VAL A 41 -9.03 6.78 -3.09
C VAL A 41 -10.16 6.38 -2.15
N GLU A 42 -10.61 5.16 -2.24
CA GLU A 42 -11.61 4.62 -1.33
C GLU A 42 -10.94 4.37 0.02
N THR A 43 -10.83 5.42 0.83
CA THR A 43 -10.42 5.33 2.23
C THR A 43 -11.67 5.14 3.07
N GLY A 44 -11.68 4.20 3.96
CA GLY A 44 -12.86 3.96 4.80
C GLY A 44 -13.21 5.09 5.78
N LYS A 45 -12.33 6.12 5.95
CA LYS A 45 -12.53 7.23 6.92
C LYS A 45 -11.82 8.50 6.48
N ALA A 46 -12.49 9.64 6.65
CA ALA A 46 -11.96 10.98 6.30
C ALA A 46 -10.87 11.48 7.27
N LEU A 47 -10.89 11.06 8.53
CA LEU A 47 -9.85 11.29 9.53
C LEU A 47 -9.29 9.93 9.93
N VAL A 48 -7.98 9.75 9.79
CA VAL A 48 -7.38 8.44 9.97
C VAL A 48 -6.66 8.37 11.30
N GLU A 49 -7.19 7.56 12.20
CA GLU A 49 -6.47 7.07 13.37
C GLU A 49 -5.82 5.73 12.99
N ALA A 50 -4.50 5.66 13.05
CA ALA A 50 -3.77 4.46 12.73
C ALA A 50 -3.61 3.56 13.96
N GLY A 51 -3.81 2.27 13.78
CA GLY A 51 -3.69 1.26 14.84
C GLY A 51 -3.00 -0.01 14.37
N LEU A 52 -2.99 -1.00 15.25
CA LEU A 52 -2.48 -2.32 14.92
C LEU A 52 -3.40 -3.04 13.94
N HIS A 53 -2.81 -3.71 12.97
CA HIS A 53 -3.55 -4.63 12.10
C HIS A 53 -4.13 -5.80 12.92
N PRO A 54 -5.34 -6.32 12.59
CA PRO A 54 -5.91 -7.48 13.30
C PRO A 54 -4.99 -8.70 13.35
N ALA A 55 -4.19 -8.95 12.32
CA ALA A 55 -3.19 -10.01 12.31
C ALA A 55 -2.03 -9.80 13.32
N THR A 56 -1.94 -8.63 13.95
CA THR A 56 -0.99 -8.32 15.02
C THR A 56 -1.67 -8.00 16.35
N GLY A 57 -2.97 -8.29 16.47
CA GLY A 57 -3.75 -8.11 17.71
C GLY A 57 -4.51 -6.80 17.79
N GLY A 58 -4.66 -6.06 16.71
CA GLY A 58 -5.57 -4.92 16.63
C GLY A 58 -7.03 -5.35 16.56
N ASP A 59 -7.93 -4.47 16.93
CA ASP A 59 -9.38 -4.69 16.89
C ASP A 59 -10.03 -4.34 15.53
N GLY A 60 -9.24 -3.78 14.60
CA GLY A 60 -9.71 -3.37 13.27
C GLY A 60 -10.51 -2.07 13.25
N THR A 61 -10.61 -1.34 14.35
CA THR A 61 -11.35 -0.07 14.42
C THR A 61 -10.55 1.12 13.85
N ALA A 62 -9.24 1.04 13.89
CA ALA A 62 -8.31 2.04 13.34
C ALA A 62 -7.78 1.62 11.97
N ALA A 63 -7.39 2.59 11.15
CA ALA A 63 -6.73 2.32 9.88
C ALA A 63 -5.34 1.71 10.12
N TRP A 64 -4.91 0.87 9.20
CA TRP A 64 -3.57 0.33 9.28
C TRP A 64 -2.60 1.08 8.34
N SER A 65 -1.38 1.34 8.81
CA SER A 65 -0.40 2.13 8.06
C SER A 65 0.06 1.49 6.75
N GLY A 66 -0.02 0.16 6.65
CA GLY A 66 0.26 -0.55 5.38
C GLY A 66 -0.79 -0.26 4.32
N ASP A 67 -2.09 -0.23 4.69
CA ASP A 67 -3.16 0.17 3.77
C ASP A 67 -2.95 1.61 3.30
N MET A 68 -2.58 2.52 4.22
CA MET A 68 -2.29 3.92 3.89
C MET A 68 -1.15 4.06 2.87
N LEU A 69 -0.15 3.18 2.91
CA LEU A 69 0.93 3.16 1.91
C LEU A 69 0.41 2.78 0.52
N LEU A 70 -0.45 1.75 0.44
CA LEU A 70 -1.09 1.34 -0.80
C LEU A 70 -2.07 2.41 -1.31
N GLU A 71 -2.82 3.05 -0.43
CA GLU A 71 -3.70 4.19 -0.75
C GLU A 71 -2.90 5.35 -1.34
N ALA A 72 -1.75 5.69 -0.75
CA ALA A 72 -0.86 6.73 -1.27
C ALA A 72 -0.32 6.35 -2.67
N LEU A 73 0.02 5.08 -2.89
CA LEU A 73 0.46 4.58 -4.20
C LEU A 73 -0.65 4.72 -5.24
N VAL A 74 -1.87 4.28 -4.91
CA VAL A 74 -3.04 4.40 -5.80
C VAL A 74 -3.34 5.85 -6.15
N ALA A 75 -3.35 6.73 -5.14
CA ALA A 75 -3.60 8.16 -5.34
C ALA A 75 -2.57 8.81 -6.27
N CYS A 76 -1.29 8.59 -6.00
CA CYS A 76 -0.20 9.13 -6.81
C CYS A 76 -0.22 8.57 -8.24
N ALA A 77 -0.38 7.26 -8.40
CA ALA A 77 -0.40 6.60 -9.70
C ALA A 77 -1.60 7.07 -10.55
N GLY A 78 -2.78 7.24 -9.94
CA GLY A 78 -3.98 7.70 -10.63
C GLY A 78 -3.85 9.14 -11.13
N VAL A 79 -3.35 10.05 -10.31
CA VAL A 79 -3.08 11.44 -10.72
C VAL A 79 -2.02 11.48 -11.82
N THR A 80 -0.92 10.70 -11.66
CA THR A 80 0.15 10.64 -12.65
C THR A 80 -0.35 10.08 -13.98
N LEU A 81 -1.16 9.02 -13.97
CA LEU A 81 -1.77 8.44 -15.15
C LEU A 81 -2.56 9.50 -15.95
N ARG A 82 -3.41 10.27 -15.26
CA ARG A 82 -4.21 11.32 -15.89
C ARG A 82 -3.35 12.47 -16.44
N ALA A 83 -2.35 12.91 -15.67
CA ALA A 83 -1.44 13.98 -16.11
C ALA A 83 -0.64 13.56 -17.35
N VAL A 84 -0.12 12.33 -17.36
CA VAL A 84 0.62 11.77 -18.52
C VAL A 84 -0.31 11.62 -19.71
N ALA A 85 -1.49 11.01 -19.55
CA ALA A 85 -2.46 10.85 -20.63
C ALA A 85 -2.78 12.19 -21.28
N THR A 86 -3.07 13.22 -20.49
CA THR A 86 -3.29 14.59 -20.97
C THR A 86 -2.10 15.12 -21.76
N SER A 87 -0.87 14.91 -21.25
CA SER A 87 0.35 15.46 -21.88
C SER A 87 0.71 14.81 -23.21
N ILE A 88 0.32 13.54 -23.42
CA ILE A 88 0.61 12.80 -24.67
C ILE A 88 -0.62 12.69 -25.59
N GLY A 89 -1.73 13.36 -25.23
CA GLY A 89 -2.95 13.38 -26.04
C GLY A 89 -3.71 12.05 -26.06
N VAL A 90 -3.61 11.23 -25.01
CA VAL A 90 -4.41 10.01 -24.83
C VAL A 90 -5.68 10.36 -24.07
N GLU A 91 -6.83 10.11 -24.70
CA GLU A 91 -8.12 10.27 -24.04
C GLU A 91 -8.44 9.05 -23.17
N LEU A 92 -8.82 9.30 -21.92
CA LEU A 92 -9.30 8.28 -20.99
C LEU A 92 -10.72 8.61 -20.58
N GLU A 93 -11.69 7.80 -20.96
CA GLU A 93 -13.08 7.92 -20.53
C GLU A 93 -13.22 7.54 -19.07
N GLY A 94 -12.55 6.46 -18.64
CA GLY A 94 -12.46 5.99 -17.28
C GLY A 94 -11.08 5.45 -16.94
N ALA A 95 -10.74 5.47 -15.66
CA ALA A 95 -9.54 4.79 -15.16
C ALA A 95 -9.74 4.37 -13.72
N LYS A 96 -9.38 3.12 -13.42
CA LYS A 96 -9.34 2.53 -12.08
C LYS A 96 -7.91 2.09 -11.80
N VAL A 97 -7.42 2.39 -10.61
CA VAL A 97 -6.09 1.97 -10.15
C VAL A 97 -6.25 1.07 -8.94
N ILE A 98 -5.55 -0.04 -8.93
CA ILE A 98 -5.60 -1.04 -7.89
C ILE A 98 -4.16 -1.30 -7.43
N ALA A 99 -3.93 -1.27 -6.11
CA ALA A 99 -2.69 -1.72 -5.51
C ALA A 99 -2.99 -2.85 -4.54
N GLU A 100 -2.19 -3.90 -4.62
CA GLU A 100 -2.21 -5.03 -3.70
C GLU A 100 -0.80 -5.24 -3.14
N GLY A 101 -0.72 -5.64 -1.87
CA GLY A 101 0.55 -5.90 -1.23
C GLY A 101 0.48 -7.10 -0.30
N ASP A 102 1.50 -7.93 -0.33
CA ASP A 102 1.59 -9.12 0.51
C ASP A 102 2.53 -8.86 1.69
N LEU A 103 2.11 -9.27 2.87
CA LEU A 103 2.85 -9.15 4.12
C LEU A 103 2.92 -10.48 4.84
N ASP A 104 4.09 -10.74 5.41
CA ASP A 104 4.28 -11.87 6.31
C ASP A 104 4.43 -11.37 7.76
N PHE A 105 3.37 -11.48 8.53
CA PHE A 105 3.35 -10.99 9.90
C PHE A 105 4.27 -11.74 10.88
N ARG A 106 4.91 -12.85 10.45
CA ARG A 106 5.99 -13.45 11.23
C ARG A 106 7.18 -12.50 11.38
N GLY A 107 7.45 -11.68 10.35
CA GLY A 107 8.47 -10.62 10.43
C GLY A 107 8.08 -9.54 11.43
N THR A 108 6.89 -8.95 11.27
CA THR A 108 6.37 -7.87 12.12
C THR A 108 6.27 -8.29 13.60
N LEU A 109 5.84 -9.51 13.88
CA LEU A 109 5.73 -10.04 15.25
C LEU A 109 7.06 -10.62 15.81
N GLY A 110 8.15 -10.57 15.03
CA GLY A 110 9.44 -11.11 15.44
C GLY A 110 9.46 -12.62 15.65
N VAL A 111 8.57 -13.35 14.96
CA VAL A 111 8.50 -14.82 15.03
C VAL A 111 9.66 -15.45 14.24
N SER A 112 10.07 -14.81 13.15
CA SER A 112 11.18 -15.27 12.31
C SER A 112 12.07 -14.12 11.87
N LYS A 113 13.36 -14.18 12.21
CA LYS A 113 14.34 -13.14 11.83
C LYS A 113 14.68 -13.12 10.34
N GLY A 114 14.44 -14.22 9.62
CA GLY A 114 14.69 -14.33 8.19
C GLY A 114 13.53 -13.81 7.31
N VAL A 115 12.42 -13.40 7.91
CA VAL A 115 11.25 -12.88 7.21
C VAL A 115 11.28 -11.36 7.25
N PRO A 116 11.09 -10.67 6.09
CA PRO A 116 11.00 -9.21 6.04
C PRO A 116 9.85 -8.69 6.91
N VAL A 117 10.03 -7.51 7.51
CA VAL A 117 8.97 -6.83 8.29
C VAL A 117 8.00 -6.08 7.38
N GLY A 118 8.48 -5.55 6.25
CA GLY A 118 7.68 -4.82 5.27
C GLY A 118 7.00 -5.71 4.24
N PHE A 119 6.40 -5.08 3.24
CA PHE A 119 5.82 -5.81 2.11
C PHE A 119 6.86 -6.70 1.41
N VAL A 120 6.45 -7.92 1.08
CA VAL A 120 7.26 -8.88 0.31
C VAL A 120 6.99 -8.77 -1.19
N ASP A 121 5.82 -8.28 -1.56
CA ASP A 121 5.44 -7.97 -2.93
C ASP A 121 4.39 -6.85 -2.96
N ILE A 122 4.43 -5.99 -4.00
CA ILE A 122 3.41 -4.97 -4.28
C ILE A 122 3.10 -5.02 -5.76
N ARG A 123 1.82 -5.17 -6.09
CA ARG A 123 1.29 -5.19 -7.45
C ARG A 123 0.43 -3.96 -7.71
N LEU A 124 0.68 -3.25 -8.81
CA LEU A 124 -0.07 -2.08 -9.24
C LEU A 124 -0.71 -2.36 -10.60
N GLN A 125 -2.02 -2.24 -10.68
CA GLN A 125 -2.81 -2.49 -11.88
C GLN A 125 -3.59 -1.24 -12.28
N PHE A 126 -3.67 -1.00 -13.60
CA PHE A 126 -4.47 0.05 -14.20
C PHE A 126 -5.53 -0.58 -15.10
N GLU A 127 -6.78 -0.33 -14.82
CA GLU A 127 -7.93 -0.63 -15.69
C GLU A 127 -8.34 0.68 -16.33
N ILE A 128 -8.20 0.79 -17.66
CA ILE A 128 -8.46 2.03 -18.39
C ILE A 128 -9.53 1.81 -19.48
N ASP A 129 -10.39 2.80 -19.64
CA ASP A 129 -11.34 2.89 -20.74
C ASP A 129 -10.84 3.94 -21.73
N THR A 130 -10.43 3.49 -22.93
CA THR A 130 -9.80 4.33 -23.95
C THR A 130 -9.87 3.68 -25.31
N ASN A 131 -9.90 4.51 -26.35
CA ASN A 131 -9.77 4.10 -27.75
C ASN A 131 -8.30 4.17 -28.25
N ALA A 132 -7.32 4.41 -27.35
CA ALA A 132 -5.91 4.49 -27.72
C ALA A 132 -5.36 3.12 -28.16
N SER A 133 -4.37 3.15 -29.04
CA SER A 133 -3.69 1.93 -29.50
C SER A 133 -2.89 1.26 -28.38
N GLU A 134 -2.51 -0.01 -28.59
CA GLU A 134 -1.63 -0.74 -27.66
C GLU A 134 -0.28 -0.02 -27.45
N GLU A 135 0.28 0.58 -28.51
CA GLU A 135 1.54 1.34 -28.43
C GLU A 135 1.37 2.61 -27.56
N GLN A 136 0.25 3.31 -27.71
CA GLN A 136 -0.07 4.49 -26.90
C GLN A 136 -0.28 4.11 -25.43
N THR A 137 -1.01 3.03 -25.16
CA THR A 137 -1.24 2.55 -23.79
C THR A 137 0.03 2.03 -23.14
N ALA A 138 0.92 1.36 -23.86
CA ALA A 138 2.23 0.95 -23.37
C ALA A 138 3.11 2.17 -23.04
N THR A 139 3.09 3.21 -23.87
CA THR A 139 3.78 4.47 -23.62
C THR A 139 3.22 5.18 -22.40
N LEU A 140 1.89 5.23 -22.28
CA LEU A 140 1.21 5.80 -21.11
C LEU A 140 1.63 5.08 -19.82
N LEU A 141 1.63 3.75 -19.80
CA LEU A 141 2.07 2.97 -18.65
C LEU A 141 3.51 3.27 -18.28
N LYS A 142 4.43 3.19 -19.24
CA LYS A 142 5.86 3.45 -19.04
C LYS A 142 6.14 4.83 -18.44
N LEU A 143 5.46 5.86 -18.93
CA LEU A 143 5.61 7.22 -18.42
C LEU A 143 4.95 7.40 -17.05
N THR A 144 3.79 6.76 -16.83
CA THR A 144 3.13 6.76 -15.52
C THR A 144 4.04 6.13 -14.45
N GLU A 145 4.62 4.98 -14.74
CA GLU A 145 5.60 4.35 -13.84
C GLU A 145 6.81 5.25 -13.56
N ARG A 146 7.33 5.91 -14.61
CA ARG A 146 8.51 6.78 -14.50
C ARG A 146 8.27 8.00 -13.60
N TYR A 147 7.08 8.59 -13.66
CA TYR A 147 6.79 9.87 -13.00
C TYR A 147 5.96 9.72 -11.72
N CYS A 148 5.48 8.53 -11.39
CA CYS A 148 4.79 8.30 -10.12
C CYS A 148 5.77 8.34 -8.95
N VAL A 149 5.73 9.42 -8.18
CA VAL A 149 6.67 9.66 -7.07
C VAL A 149 6.64 8.54 -6.05
N VAL A 150 5.44 8.09 -5.63
CA VAL A 150 5.31 7.02 -4.64
C VAL A 150 5.87 5.71 -5.18
N LEU A 151 5.54 5.34 -6.44
CA LEU A 151 6.07 4.11 -7.06
C LEU A 151 7.61 4.15 -7.16
N GLN A 152 8.17 5.29 -7.60
CA GLN A 152 9.62 5.45 -7.69
C GLN A 152 10.30 5.39 -6.32
N THR A 153 9.67 5.97 -5.29
CA THR A 153 10.16 5.90 -3.91
C THR A 153 10.16 4.46 -3.38
N LEU A 154 9.12 3.68 -3.70
CA LEU A 154 9.05 2.26 -3.30
C LEU A 154 10.07 1.38 -4.05
N ARG A 155 10.29 1.64 -5.36
CA ARG A 155 11.29 0.91 -6.17
C ARG A 155 12.73 1.22 -5.78
N SER A 156 12.99 2.45 -5.34
CA SER A 156 14.32 2.93 -4.97
C SER A 156 14.21 3.70 -3.67
N ALA A 157 14.20 2.97 -2.57
CA ALA A 157 14.04 3.56 -1.24
C ALA A 157 15.12 4.62 -0.97
N PRO A 158 14.73 5.86 -0.60
CA PRO A 158 15.69 6.89 -0.21
C PRO A 158 16.35 6.51 1.12
N ALA A 159 17.49 7.14 1.42
CA ALA A 159 18.08 7.02 2.75
C ALA A 159 17.10 7.57 3.80
N ILE A 160 16.81 6.76 4.81
CA ILE A 160 15.90 7.12 5.91
C ILE A 160 16.71 7.18 7.20
N SER A 161 16.54 8.24 7.96
CA SER A 161 17.09 8.38 9.31
C SER A 161 15.97 8.58 10.34
N ALA A 162 16.13 7.99 11.51
CA ALA A 162 15.21 8.17 12.62
C ALA A 162 15.99 8.56 13.89
N ARG A 163 15.40 9.44 14.70
CA ARG A 163 16.01 9.86 15.97
C ARG A 163 14.91 10.08 17.01
N ILE A 164 15.24 9.81 18.28
CA ILE A 164 14.38 10.10 19.43
C ILE A 164 14.92 11.37 20.11
N THR A 165 14.05 12.35 20.34
CA THR A 165 14.33 13.50 21.20
C THR A 165 13.45 13.39 22.44
N ARG A 166 14.06 13.39 23.61
CA ARG A 166 13.32 13.44 24.87
C ARG A 166 12.93 14.90 25.15
N VAL A 167 11.65 15.13 25.32
CA VAL A 167 11.11 16.39 25.83
C VAL A 167 10.82 16.17 27.30
N GLY A 168 11.50 16.95 28.16
CA GLY A 168 11.36 16.87 29.62
C GLY A 168 10.02 17.40 30.10
#